data_8fca9961cf63c56c94b822d7e53d8cba
#
_entry.id   8fca9961cf63c56c94b822d7e53d8cba
#
_cell.length_a   1.000
_cell.length_b   1.000
_cell.length_c   1.000
_cell.angle_alpha   90.00
_cell.angle_beta   90.00
_cell.angle_gamma   90.00
#
_symmetry.space_group_name_H-M   'P 1'
#
loop_
_entity.id
_entity.type
_entity.pdbx_description
1 polymer ?
#
loop_
_entity_poly.entity_id
_entity_poly.type
_entity_poly.pdbx_seq_one_letter_code
_entity_poly.pdbx_strand_id
1 'polypeptide(L)'
;MLERHHITVTPLGIIKAGRLYQDGVDITTADIAAHVDAGGEITTTNAVNVADYEDLFRRLLERYDAVIHLNIGMGFSSCHQNARLAAEEVDGVYVVDSRNLTVGHGMLVLAAAEAAEAGKSVTEILAMLEEMIPRVETSFVLDRLDYMKKGGRCSTATALGASLLKLHPCLDVVDGKLPVTKKYRGSIEKVVEEYVRDRLAGRTDLDTSRAFLVDTCPDDHLASIAREILRQDGRFDEIIEAKAGCTIFCHCGPGTLGVVFLRKS
;
A
#
# COMPACT_ATOMS: atom_id res chain seq x y z
N MET A 1 5.16 -12.15 9.07
CA MET A 1 6.13 -11.16 8.58
C MET A 1 6.35 -10.07 9.62
N LEU A 2 5.37 -9.27 10.02
CA LEU A 2 5.54 -8.19 11.00
C LEU A 2 6.15 -8.66 12.31
N GLU A 3 5.60 -9.70 12.94
CA GLU A 3 6.13 -10.28 14.18
C GLU A 3 7.54 -10.87 14.01
N ARG A 4 7.79 -11.56 12.89
CA ARG A 4 9.09 -12.16 12.59
C ARG A 4 10.22 -11.13 12.52
N HIS A 5 9.96 -9.96 11.99
CA HIS A 5 10.94 -8.89 11.80
C HIS A 5 10.77 -7.76 12.84
N HIS A 6 10.02 -7.99 13.92
CA HIS A 6 9.77 -7.01 14.99
C HIS A 6 9.29 -5.63 14.50
N ILE A 7 8.49 -5.62 13.41
CA ILE A 7 7.97 -4.40 12.81
C ILE A 7 6.78 -3.90 13.62
N THR A 8 6.88 -2.68 14.16
CA THR A 8 5.78 -2.01 14.84
C THR A 8 4.90 -1.29 13.82
N VAL A 9 3.59 -1.50 13.88
CA VAL A 9 2.61 -0.87 12.99
C VAL A 9 1.86 0.22 13.74
N THR A 10 1.69 1.37 13.08
CA THR A 10 0.83 2.46 13.55
C THR A 10 -0.44 2.47 12.72
N PRO A 11 -1.61 2.09 13.29
CA PRO A 11 -2.85 2.03 12.53
C PRO A 11 -3.34 3.43 12.17
N LEU A 12 -3.83 3.60 10.93
CA LEU A 12 -4.53 4.81 10.52
C LEU A 12 -5.97 4.78 11.03
N GLY A 13 -6.60 5.95 11.12
CA GLY A 13 -7.99 6.06 11.50
C GLY A 13 -8.93 5.75 10.34
N ILE A 14 -10.07 5.09 10.66
CA ILE A 14 -11.18 4.84 9.74
C ILE A 14 -12.43 5.49 10.32
N ILE A 15 -13.07 6.36 9.56
CA ILE A 15 -14.33 7.00 9.95
C ILE A 15 -15.49 6.26 9.28
N LYS A 16 -16.31 5.61 10.11
CA LYS A 16 -17.53 4.90 9.69
C LYS A 16 -18.73 5.44 10.47
N ALA A 17 -19.75 5.94 9.79
CA ALA A 17 -20.95 6.50 10.40
C ALA A 17 -20.65 7.56 11.50
N GLY A 18 -19.66 8.45 11.25
CA GLY A 18 -19.25 9.51 12.17
C GLY A 18 -18.41 9.05 13.37
N ARG A 19 -18.09 7.76 13.49
CA ARG A 19 -17.24 7.21 14.54
C ARG A 19 -15.85 6.86 13.99
N LEU A 20 -14.80 7.16 14.77
CA LEU A 20 -13.42 6.83 14.49
C LEU A 20 -13.09 5.41 15.01
N TYR A 21 -12.43 4.64 14.16
CA TYR A 21 -11.88 3.30 14.41
C TYR A 21 -10.41 3.26 13.99
N GLN A 22 -9.68 2.25 14.44
CA GLN A 22 -8.28 2.00 14.07
C GLN A 22 -8.18 0.81 13.11
N ASP A 23 -7.53 1.03 11.97
CA ASP A 23 -7.36 0.04 10.90
C ASP A 23 -6.74 -1.27 11.42
N GLY A 24 -7.48 -2.39 11.26
CA GLY A 24 -7.03 -3.71 11.68
C GLY A 24 -6.97 -3.94 13.19
N VAL A 25 -7.42 -2.98 14.01
CA VAL A 25 -7.48 -3.10 15.48
C VAL A 25 -8.91 -3.32 15.94
N ASP A 26 -9.80 -2.40 15.61
CA ASP A 26 -11.22 -2.42 16.03
C ASP A 26 -12.21 -2.32 14.87
N ILE A 27 -11.71 -2.40 13.63
CA ILE A 27 -12.49 -2.48 12.40
C ILE A 27 -11.78 -3.37 11.37
N THR A 28 -12.56 -4.11 10.59
CA THR A 28 -12.07 -4.95 9.49
C THR A 28 -12.62 -4.48 8.13
N THR A 29 -12.01 -4.95 7.05
CA THR A 29 -12.52 -4.71 5.68
C THR A 29 -13.91 -5.30 5.49
N ALA A 30 -14.23 -6.42 6.14
CA ALA A 30 -15.55 -7.04 6.14
C ALA A 30 -16.60 -6.14 6.80
N ASP A 31 -16.26 -5.47 7.92
CA ASP A 31 -17.18 -4.51 8.58
C ASP A 31 -17.49 -3.30 7.70
N ILE A 32 -16.51 -2.87 6.90
CA ILE A 32 -16.68 -1.76 5.95
C ILE A 32 -17.56 -2.21 4.78
N ALA A 33 -17.27 -3.37 4.20
CA ALA A 33 -18.05 -3.93 3.10
C ALA A 33 -19.54 -4.12 3.52
N ALA A 34 -19.77 -4.78 4.65
CA ALA A 34 -21.13 -5.00 5.18
C ALA A 34 -21.88 -3.68 5.45
N HIS A 35 -21.19 -2.64 5.94
CA HIS A 35 -21.81 -1.33 6.15
C HIS A 35 -22.26 -0.69 4.82
N VAL A 36 -21.41 -0.72 3.80
CA VAL A 36 -21.72 -0.13 2.49
C VAL A 36 -22.81 -0.94 1.77
N ASP A 37 -22.75 -2.27 1.83
CA ASP A 37 -23.75 -3.16 1.22
C ASP A 37 -25.13 -3.02 1.87
N ALA A 38 -25.17 -2.65 3.15
CA ALA A 38 -26.42 -2.30 3.84
C ALA A 38 -26.94 -0.87 3.51
N GLY A 39 -26.29 -0.16 2.57
CA GLY A 39 -26.69 1.19 2.15
C GLY A 39 -26.02 2.31 2.96
N GLY A 40 -25.05 2.00 3.80
CA GLY A 40 -24.25 2.99 4.51
C GLY A 40 -23.31 3.76 3.56
N GLU A 41 -22.88 4.93 4.00
CA GLU A 41 -21.91 5.73 3.23
C GLU A 41 -20.55 5.03 3.18
N ILE A 42 -19.83 5.21 2.04
CA ILE A 42 -18.43 4.79 1.91
C ILE A 42 -17.61 5.48 3.01
N THR A 43 -16.88 4.68 3.78
CA THR A 43 -16.02 5.11 4.88
C THR A 43 -14.87 6.00 4.38
N THR A 44 -14.33 6.82 5.27
CA THR A 44 -13.17 7.69 4.98
C THR A 44 -12.04 7.38 5.94
N THR A 45 -10.85 7.90 5.64
CA THR A 45 -9.64 7.66 6.44
C THR A 45 -9.21 8.91 7.19
N ASN A 46 -8.54 8.72 8.33
CA ASN A 46 -7.95 9.77 9.14
C ASN A 46 -6.46 9.47 9.36
N ALA A 47 -5.61 10.48 9.18
CA ALA A 47 -4.18 10.36 9.43
C ALA A 47 -3.91 10.29 10.93
N VAL A 48 -2.83 9.61 11.31
CA VAL A 48 -2.29 9.65 12.68
C VAL A 48 -1.84 11.06 13.00
N ASN A 49 -2.17 11.57 14.17
CA ASN A 49 -1.81 12.93 14.58
C ASN A 49 -0.38 12.99 15.16
N VAL A 50 0.12 14.21 15.38
CA VAL A 50 1.49 14.44 15.85
C VAL A 50 1.70 13.85 17.26
N ALA A 51 0.77 14.06 18.18
CA ALA A 51 0.90 13.59 19.57
C ALA A 51 0.97 12.06 19.65
N ASP A 52 0.14 11.35 18.87
CA ASP A 52 0.17 9.88 18.82
C ASP A 52 1.53 9.37 18.29
N TYR A 53 2.16 10.08 17.34
CA TYR A 53 3.50 9.75 16.86
C TYR A 53 4.57 10.02 17.91
N GLU A 54 4.51 11.16 18.61
CA GLU A 54 5.46 11.46 19.71
C GLU A 54 5.42 10.39 20.80
N ASP A 55 4.22 10.03 21.25
CA ASP A 55 4.03 8.98 22.26
C ASP A 55 4.58 7.63 21.80
N LEU A 56 4.35 7.29 20.52
CA LEU A 56 4.90 6.08 19.94
C LEU A 56 6.44 6.11 19.91
N PHE A 57 7.02 7.18 19.40
CA PHE A 57 8.46 7.30 19.23
C PHE A 57 9.18 7.28 20.59
N ARG A 58 8.70 8.01 21.58
CA ARG A 58 9.25 8.00 22.96
C ARG A 58 9.23 6.58 23.55
N ARG A 59 8.11 5.88 23.41
CA ARG A 59 7.94 4.51 23.90
C ARG A 59 8.85 3.51 23.20
N LEU A 60 9.10 3.65 21.90
CA LEU A 60 10.03 2.79 21.16
C LEU A 60 11.47 3.05 21.56
N LEU A 61 11.87 4.29 21.77
CA LEU A 61 13.23 4.68 22.19
C LEU A 61 13.58 4.29 23.63
N GLU A 62 12.61 3.88 24.45
CA GLU A 62 12.90 3.19 25.73
C GLU A 62 13.56 1.82 25.54
N ARG A 63 13.46 1.24 24.31
CA ARG A 63 13.89 -0.14 24.01
C ARG A 63 14.89 -0.23 22.86
N TYR A 64 14.98 0.78 22.03
CA TYR A 64 15.80 0.80 20.82
C TYR A 64 16.64 2.07 20.79
N ASP A 65 17.85 1.99 20.21
CA ASP A 65 18.77 3.13 20.07
C ASP A 65 18.30 4.12 19.00
N ALA A 66 17.49 3.65 18.04
CA ALA A 66 16.95 4.48 16.96
C ALA A 66 15.63 3.89 16.42
N VAL A 67 14.82 4.76 15.82
CA VAL A 67 13.58 4.41 15.13
C VAL A 67 13.64 4.90 13.69
N ILE A 68 13.52 4.00 12.72
CA ILE A 68 13.29 4.35 11.31
C ILE A 68 11.80 4.17 11.05
N HIS A 69 11.09 5.28 10.84
CA HIS A 69 9.65 5.28 10.60
C HIS A 69 9.35 5.54 9.13
N LEU A 70 8.80 4.54 8.45
CA LEU A 70 8.35 4.68 7.06
C LEU A 70 6.85 4.97 7.04
N ASN A 71 6.45 5.99 6.27
CA ASN A 71 5.05 6.34 6.08
C ASN A 71 4.56 5.95 4.69
N ILE A 72 3.24 5.76 4.59
CA ILE A 72 2.56 5.88 3.29
C ILE A 72 2.95 7.22 2.63
N GLY A 73 3.13 7.24 1.33
CA GLY A 73 3.62 8.40 0.59
C GLY A 73 2.92 9.70 0.95
N MET A 74 3.69 10.77 1.13
CA MET A 74 3.19 12.09 1.53
C MET A 74 2.15 12.67 0.57
N GLY A 75 2.12 12.23 -0.67
CA GLY A 75 1.09 12.60 -1.65
C GLY A 75 -0.29 12.00 -1.38
N PHE A 76 -0.39 11.00 -0.48
CA PHE A 76 -1.64 10.28 -0.19
C PHE A 76 -2.21 10.63 1.20
N SER A 77 -1.36 11.00 2.15
CA SER A 77 -1.74 11.25 3.55
C SER A 77 -0.83 12.27 4.21
N SER A 78 -1.35 13.01 5.20
CA SER A 78 -0.54 13.87 6.07
C SER A 78 0.27 13.10 7.13
N CYS A 79 0.20 11.77 7.17
CA CYS A 79 0.95 10.96 8.13
C CYS A 79 2.44 11.27 8.13
N HIS A 80 3.07 11.42 6.94
CA HIS A 80 4.49 11.75 6.85
C HIS A 80 4.82 13.10 7.47
N GLN A 81 4.04 14.13 7.17
CA GLN A 81 4.23 15.46 7.77
C GLN A 81 4.05 15.43 9.30
N ASN A 82 3.01 14.75 9.78
CA ASN A 82 2.75 14.63 11.22
C ASN A 82 3.87 13.86 11.94
N ALA A 83 4.37 12.76 11.34
CA ALA A 83 5.48 12.00 11.88
C ALA A 83 6.80 12.82 11.89
N ARG A 84 7.04 13.64 10.87
CA ARG A 84 8.19 14.55 10.84
C ARG A 84 8.14 15.58 11.95
N LEU A 85 6.98 16.23 12.16
CA LEU A 85 6.80 17.18 13.24
C LEU A 85 7.01 16.53 14.62
N ALA A 86 6.51 15.30 14.80
CA ALA A 86 6.76 14.55 16.03
C ALA A 86 8.26 14.21 16.23
N ALA A 87 8.96 13.89 15.14
CA ALA A 87 10.38 13.58 15.21
C ALA A 87 11.28 14.80 15.50
N GLU A 88 10.81 16.02 15.28
CA GLU A 88 11.50 17.26 15.68
C GLU A 88 11.60 17.41 17.21
N GLU A 89 10.68 16.76 17.96
CA GLU A 89 10.60 16.78 19.43
C GLU A 89 11.20 15.51 20.09
N VAL A 90 11.70 14.57 19.28
CA VAL A 90 12.19 13.27 19.78
C VAL A 90 13.45 12.85 19.02
N ASP A 91 14.62 12.99 19.67
CA ASP A 91 15.89 12.58 19.07
C ASP A 91 15.95 11.07 18.80
N GLY A 92 16.69 10.68 17.75
CA GLY A 92 16.87 9.28 17.39
C GLY A 92 15.78 8.71 16.48
N VAL A 93 14.87 9.54 15.95
CA VAL A 93 13.82 9.15 15.00
C VAL A 93 14.15 9.64 13.60
N TYR A 94 14.04 8.73 12.63
CA TYR A 94 14.30 8.99 11.21
C TYR A 94 13.03 8.69 10.41
N VAL A 95 12.41 9.72 9.85
CA VAL A 95 11.13 9.60 9.11
C VAL A 95 11.39 9.56 7.61
N VAL A 96 10.93 8.48 6.96
CA VAL A 96 11.13 8.21 5.53
C VAL A 96 9.80 8.28 4.80
N ASP A 97 9.72 9.09 3.74
CA ASP A 97 8.60 9.06 2.79
C ASP A 97 8.78 7.91 1.81
N SER A 98 7.93 6.91 1.88
CA SER A 98 8.00 5.78 0.93
C SER A 98 7.67 6.18 -0.51
N ARG A 99 7.04 7.32 -0.74
CA ARG A 99 6.42 7.74 -2.00
C ARG A 99 5.49 6.67 -2.60
N ASN A 100 5.07 5.73 -1.77
CA ASN A 100 4.35 4.54 -2.15
C ASN A 100 3.19 4.25 -1.19
N LEU A 101 2.44 3.19 -1.46
CA LEU A 101 1.32 2.73 -0.63
C LEU A 101 1.26 1.20 -0.60
N THR A 102 0.43 0.66 0.30
CA THR A 102 0.18 -0.77 0.46
C THR A 102 1.49 -1.60 0.50
N VAL A 103 1.57 -2.72 -0.22
CA VAL A 103 2.77 -3.58 -0.23
C VAL A 103 3.98 -2.96 -0.93
N GLY A 104 3.81 -1.88 -1.72
CA GLY A 104 4.94 -1.10 -2.24
C GLY A 104 5.67 -0.35 -1.11
N HIS A 105 4.93 0.23 -0.18
CA HIS A 105 5.46 0.70 1.11
C HIS A 105 6.00 -0.47 1.94
N GLY A 106 5.24 -1.58 2.02
CA GLY A 106 5.63 -2.78 2.76
C GLY A 106 6.95 -3.40 2.29
N MET A 107 7.25 -3.36 0.99
CA MET A 107 8.53 -3.80 0.43
C MET A 107 9.72 -3.04 1.02
N LEU A 108 9.59 -1.72 1.14
CA LEU A 108 10.62 -0.86 1.73
C LEU A 108 10.79 -1.11 3.24
N VAL A 109 9.67 -1.30 3.94
CA VAL A 109 9.68 -1.63 5.38
C VAL A 109 10.39 -2.97 5.62
N LEU A 110 10.08 -3.98 4.80
CA LEU A 110 10.72 -5.30 4.92
C LEU A 110 12.23 -5.21 4.64
N ALA A 111 12.63 -4.49 3.58
CA ALA A 111 14.04 -4.30 3.26
C ALA A 111 14.80 -3.57 4.38
N ALA A 112 14.19 -2.55 5.00
CA ALA A 112 14.79 -1.86 6.14
C ALA A 112 14.95 -2.78 7.35
N ALA A 113 13.94 -3.59 7.66
CA ALA A 113 13.99 -4.54 8.77
C ALA A 113 15.06 -5.63 8.56
N GLU A 114 15.13 -6.23 7.36
CA GLU A 114 16.16 -7.20 6.99
C GLU A 114 17.57 -6.60 7.07
N ALA A 115 17.75 -5.35 6.67
CA ALA A 115 19.01 -4.64 6.76
C ALA A 115 19.42 -4.38 8.23
N ALA A 116 18.45 -4.02 9.08
CA ALA A 116 18.68 -3.84 10.52
C ALA A 116 19.06 -5.16 11.19
N GLU A 117 18.39 -6.26 10.86
CA GLU A 117 18.72 -7.63 11.34
C GLU A 117 20.12 -8.07 10.88
N ALA A 118 20.56 -7.62 9.70
CA ALA A 118 21.90 -7.84 9.19
C ALA A 118 22.97 -6.94 9.85
N GLY A 119 22.61 -6.11 10.82
CA GLY A 119 23.49 -5.24 11.59
C GLY A 119 23.92 -3.98 10.85
N LYS A 120 23.20 -3.54 9.81
CA LYS A 120 23.49 -2.26 9.14
C LYS A 120 23.14 -1.10 10.05
N SER A 121 23.94 -0.05 9.98
CA SER A 121 23.70 1.20 10.67
C SER A 121 22.49 1.95 10.08
N VAL A 122 21.91 2.85 10.87
CA VAL A 122 20.80 3.74 10.43
C VAL A 122 21.17 4.44 9.11
N THR A 123 22.38 5.00 9.02
CA THR A 123 22.84 5.72 7.82
C THR A 123 22.86 4.81 6.59
N GLU A 124 23.34 3.57 6.71
CA GLU A 124 23.35 2.61 5.60
C GLU A 124 21.92 2.19 5.18
N ILE A 125 21.03 2.03 6.16
CA ILE A 125 19.61 1.71 5.87
C ILE A 125 18.92 2.86 5.14
N LEU A 126 19.13 4.10 5.61
CA LEU A 126 18.54 5.28 4.96
C LEU A 126 19.07 5.46 3.53
N ALA A 127 20.37 5.28 3.30
CA ALA A 127 20.96 5.35 1.96
C ALA A 127 20.38 4.26 1.04
N MET A 128 20.25 3.03 1.54
CA MET A 128 19.63 1.94 0.80
C MET A 128 18.16 2.27 0.43
N LEU A 129 17.39 2.81 1.37
CA LEU A 129 15.99 3.18 1.10
C LEU A 129 15.89 4.31 0.07
N GLU A 130 16.76 5.31 0.12
CA GLU A 130 16.80 6.41 -0.85
C GLU A 130 17.03 5.89 -2.29
N GLU A 131 17.88 4.88 -2.47
CA GLU A 131 18.11 4.21 -3.75
C GLU A 131 16.93 3.32 -4.18
N MET A 132 16.26 2.66 -3.23
CA MET A 132 15.17 1.74 -3.54
C MET A 132 13.86 2.45 -3.87
N ILE A 133 13.49 3.51 -3.15
CA ILE A 133 12.21 4.21 -3.27
C ILE A 133 11.82 4.53 -4.72
N PRO A 134 12.67 5.14 -5.57
CA PRO A 134 12.32 5.46 -6.96
C PRO A 134 12.21 4.22 -7.87
N ARG A 135 12.62 3.05 -7.40
CA ARG A 135 12.60 1.79 -8.14
C ARG A 135 11.40 0.92 -7.83
N VAL A 136 10.66 1.20 -6.75
CA VAL A 136 9.44 0.47 -6.40
C VAL A 136 8.34 0.81 -7.38
N GLU A 137 7.86 -0.18 -8.10
CA GLU A 137 6.81 -0.06 -9.12
C GLU A 137 5.54 -0.71 -8.60
N THR A 138 4.61 0.12 -8.17
CA THR A 138 3.30 -0.30 -7.65
C THR A 138 2.22 0.02 -8.66
N SER A 139 1.42 -0.96 -9.00
CA SER A 139 0.24 -0.77 -9.82
C SER A 139 -0.91 -1.65 -9.35
N PHE A 140 -2.13 -1.27 -9.72
CA PHE A 140 -3.33 -2.03 -9.37
C PHE A 140 -4.48 -1.73 -10.32
N VAL A 141 -5.40 -2.68 -10.45
CA VAL A 141 -6.66 -2.54 -11.19
C VAL A 141 -7.83 -2.47 -10.22
N LEU A 142 -8.80 -1.61 -10.54
CA LEU A 142 -10.00 -1.40 -9.75
C LEU A 142 -11.21 -2.06 -10.39
N ASP A 143 -12.01 -2.74 -9.59
CA ASP A 143 -13.36 -3.17 -9.99
C ASP A 143 -14.38 -2.03 -9.78
N ARG A 144 -14.27 -1.29 -8.68
CA ARG A 144 -15.20 -0.23 -8.28
C ARG A 144 -14.52 1.14 -8.24
N LEU A 145 -15.11 2.13 -8.93
CA LEU A 145 -14.61 3.51 -9.00
C LEU A 145 -15.23 4.45 -7.97
N ASP A 146 -16.37 4.10 -7.41
CA ASP A 146 -17.09 4.93 -6.43
C ASP A 146 -16.26 5.16 -5.16
N TYR A 147 -15.57 4.14 -4.66
CA TYR A 147 -14.64 4.25 -3.54
C TYR A 147 -13.50 5.24 -3.84
N MET A 148 -12.86 5.10 -4.99
CA MET A 148 -11.74 5.97 -5.37
C MET A 148 -12.19 7.43 -5.54
N LYS A 149 -13.41 7.65 -6.08
CA LYS A 149 -14.00 8.99 -6.20
C LYS A 149 -14.29 9.60 -4.84
N LYS A 150 -14.89 8.85 -3.91
CA LYS A 150 -15.17 9.32 -2.55
C LYS A 150 -13.89 9.60 -1.78
N GLY A 151 -12.87 8.75 -1.97
CA GLY A 151 -11.56 8.88 -1.32
C GLY A 151 -10.75 10.08 -1.74
N GLY A 152 -10.95 10.61 -2.96
CA GLY A 152 -10.35 11.85 -3.45
C GLY A 152 -8.83 11.83 -3.65
N ARG A 153 -8.16 10.66 -3.63
CA ARG A 153 -6.70 10.51 -3.81
C ARG A 153 -6.27 10.27 -5.26
N CYS A 154 -7.23 10.16 -6.17
CA CYS A 154 -6.98 10.02 -7.61
C CYS A 154 -7.84 11.00 -8.40
N SER A 155 -7.27 12.15 -8.79
CA SER A 155 -7.98 13.16 -9.55
C SER A 155 -8.39 12.67 -10.95
N THR A 156 -7.58 11.83 -11.58
CA THR A 156 -7.86 11.25 -12.90
C THR A 156 -8.98 10.22 -12.87
N ALA A 157 -9.12 9.43 -11.79
CA ALA A 157 -10.27 8.55 -11.62
C ALA A 157 -11.58 9.31 -11.40
N THR A 158 -11.52 10.49 -10.74
CA THR A 158 -12.67 11.37 -10.56
C THR A 158 -13.15 11.94 -11.92
N ALA A 159 -12.24 12.20 -12.84
CA ALA A 159 -12.54 12.68 -14.19
C ALA A 159 -13.13 11.59 -15.11
N LEU A 160 -12.98 10.30 -14.77
CA LEU A 160 -13.65 9.22 -15.47
C LEU A 160 -15.14 9.26 -15.11
N GLY A 161 -15.97 9.80 -15.99
CA GLY A 161 -17.41 9.98 -15.77
C GLY A 161 -18.19 8.71 -15.39
N ALA A 162 -19.48 8.82 -15.11
CA ALA A 162 -20.36 7.72 -14.68
C ALA A 162 -20.60 6.60 -15.73
N SER A 163 -20.12 6.77 -16.96
CA SER A 163 -20.41 5.87 -18.11
C SER A 163 -19.43 4.72 -18.29
N LEU A 164 -18.92 4.13 -17.23
CA LEU A 164 -17.88 3.10 -17.31
C LEU A 164 -18.41 1.67 -17.03
N LEU A 165 -19.49 1.29 -17.68
CA LEU A 165 -19.93 -0.11 -17.70
C LEU A 165 -18.77 -1.02 -18.21
N LYS A 166 -18.26 -1.87 -17.33
CA LYS A 166 -17.19 -2.85 -17.60
C LYS A 166 -15.81 -2.26 -17.97
N LEU A 167 -15.49 -1.04 -17.52
CA LEU A 167 -14.15 -0.49 -17.59
C LEU A 167 -13.47 -0.56 -16.24
N HIS A 168 -12.30 -1.18 -16.21
CA HIS A 168 -11.46 -1.32 -15.03
C HIS A 168 -10.17 -0.51 -15.24
N PRO A 169 -10.02 0.64 -14.58
CA PRO A 169 -8.80 1.42 -14.71
C PRO A 169 -7.64 0.75 -13.98
N CYS A 170 -6.48 0.79 -14.60
CA CYS A 170 -5.21 0.51 -13.96
C CYS A 170 -4.59 1.82 -13.51
N LEU A 171 -4.15 1.86 -12.26
CA LEU A 171 -3.46 2.97 -11.66
C LEU A 171 -2.03 2.56 -11.34
N ASP A 172 -1.09 3.46 -11.58
CA ASP A 172 0.29 3.31 -11.17
C ASP A 172 0.62 4.33 -10.08
N VAL A 173 1.53 3.98 -9.19
CA VAL A 173 2.14 4.96 -8.29
C VAL A 173 3.30 5.63 -9.01
N VAL A 174 3.16 6.92 -9.29
CA VAL A 174 4.18 7.71 -9.97
C VAL A 174 4.38 9.02 -9.19
N ASP A 175 5.55 9.21 -8.63
CA ASP A 175 5.92 10.40 -7.85
C ASP A 175 4.88 10.78 -6.78
N GLY A 176 4.41 9.78 -6.02
CA GLY A 176 3.41 9.96 -4.97
C GLY A 176 2.00 10.33 -5.46
N LYS A 177 1.69 10.05 -6.73
CA LYS A 177 0.39 10.25 -7.35
C LYS A 177 -0.15 8.95 -7.94
N LEU A 178 -1.45 8.92 -8.27
CA LEU A 178 -2.15 7.79 -8.84
C LEU A 178 -2.73 8.13 -10.24
N PRO A 179 -1.90 8.27 -11.29
CA PRO A 179 -2.43 8.39 -12.64
C PRO A 179 -3.10 7.10 -13.10
N VAL A 180 -4.17 7.22 -13.89
CA VAL A 180 -4.73 6.11 -14.67
C VAL A 180 -3.85 5.93 -15.89
N THR A 181 -3.15 4.79 -15.97
CA THR A 181 -2.17 4.51 -17.03
C THR A 181 -2.74 3.61 -18.13
N LYS A 182 -3.67 2.73 -17.77
CA LYS A 182 -4.37 1.87 -18.73
C LYS A 182 -5.83 1.67 -18.32
N LYS A 183 -6.67 1.26 -19.27
CA LYS A 183 -8.07 0.90 -19.02
C LYS A 183 -8.34 -0.44 -19.65
N TYR A 184 -8.76 -1.39 -18.84
CA TYR A 184 -9.14 -2.74 -19.28
C TYR A 184 -10.66 -2.85 -19.43
N ARG A 185 -11.10 -3.85 -20.21
CA ARG A 185 -12.52 -4.13 -20.43
C ARG A 185 -12.81 -5.63 -20.25
N GLY A 186 -13.90 -5.93 -19.60
CA GLY A 186 -14.36 -7.32 -19.47
C GLY A 186 -14.83 -7.64 -18.05
N SER A 187 -14.82 -8.95 -17.70
CA SER A 187 -14.99 -9.35 -16.30
C SER A 187 -13.69 -9.08 -15.54
N ILE A 188 -13.79 -8.88 -14.23
CA ILE A 188 -12.61 -8.56 -13.41
C ILE A 188 -11.55 -9.66 -13.45
N GLU A 189 -11.95 -10.92 -13.58
CA GLU A 189 -11.03 -12.06 -13.70
C GLU A 189 -10.16 -11.95 -14.97
N LYS A 190 -10.79 -11.68 -16.14
CA LYS A 190 -10.05 -11.45 -17.39
C LYS A 190 -9.16 -10.24 -17.34
N VAL A 191 -9.64 -9.20 -16.67
CA VAL A 191 -8.86 -7.96 -16.46
C VAL A 191 -7.63 -8.23 -15.62
N VAL A 192 -7.76 -8.98 -14.53
CA VAL A 192 -6.62 -9.37 -13.68
C VAL A 192 -5.61 -10.20 -14.48
N GLU A 193 -6.09 -11.17 -15.26
CA GLU A 193 -5.22 -11.99 -16.12
C GLU A 193 -4.43 -11.12 -17.12
N GLU A 194 -5.12 -10.26 -17.89
CA GLU A 194 -4.51 -9.36 -18.88
C GLU A 194 -3.54 -8.37 -18.19
N TYR A 195 -3.95 -7.79 -17.08
CA TYR A 195 -3.16 -6.84 -16.32
C TYR A 195 -1.83 -7.44 -15.84
N VAL A 196 -1.86 -8.61 -15.19
CA VAL A 196 -0.61 -9.22 -14.68
C VAL A 196 0.32 -9.61 -15.82
N ARG A 197 -0.21 -10.18 -16.92
CA ARG A 197 0.58 -10.48 -18.12
C ARG A 197 1.22 -9.24 -18.73
N ASP A 198 0.48 -8.13 -18.82
CA ASP A 198 1.00 -6.84 -19.31
C ASP A 198 2.17 -6.32 -18.46
N ARG A 199 2.09 -6.48 -17.13
CA ARG A 199 3.14 -6.02 -16.21
C ARG A 199 4.44 -6.83 -16.32
N LEU A 200 4.37 -8.04 -16.86
CA LEU A 200 5.51 -8.92 -17.04
C LEU A 200 6.06 -8.90 -18.48
N ALA A 201 5.23 -8.57 -19.47
CA ALA A 201 5.56 -8.70 -20.87
C ALA A 201 6.78 -7.86 -21.29
N GLY A 202 7.80 -8.52 -21.83
CA GLY A 202 9.01 -7.88 -22.35
C GLY A 202 9.92 -7.23 -21.30
N ARG A 203 9.64 -7.42 -20.00
CA ARG A 203 10.41 -6.82 -18.90
C ARG A 203 11.70 -7.61 -18.63
N THR A 204 12.82 -6.92 -18.67
CA THR A 204 14.16 -7.46 -18.32
C THR A 204 14.80 -6.69 -17.16
N ASP A 205 14.16 -5.60 -16.77
CA ASP A 205 14.60 -4.64 -15.77
C ASP A 205 14.05 -4.89 -14.36
N LEU A 206 13.28 -5.97 -14.16
CA LEU A 206 12.76 -6.35 -12.85
C LEU A 206 13.83 -7.05 -12.01
N ASP A 207 13.93 -6.67 -10.74
CA ASP A 207 14.57 -7.47 -9.71
C ASP A 207 13.74 -8.73 -9.50
N THR A 208 14.36 -9.88 -9.60
CA THR A 208 13.67 -11.18 -9.57
C THR A 208 13.65 -11.82 -8.19
N SER A 209 14.22 -11.18 -7.18
CA SER A 209 14.22 -11.73 -5.82
C SER A 209 12.81 -11.86 -5.26
N ARG A 210 11.95 -10.84 -5.49
CA ARG A 210 10.58 -10.83 -4.93
C ARG A 210 9.58 -10.13 -5.84
N ALA A 211 8.36 -10.69 -5.89
CA ALA A 211 7.15 -10.00 -6.33
C ALA A 211 6.16 -9.91 -5.18
N PHE A 212 5.42 -8.81 -5.10
CA PHE A 212 4.34 -8.68 -4.14
C PHE A 212 3.00 -8.67 -4.85
N LEU A 213 2.03 -9.39 -4.28
CA LEU A 213 0.65 -9.45 -4.70
C LEU A 213 -0.24 -8.96 -3.57
N VAL A 214 -1.16 -8.07 -3.86
CA VAL A 214 -2.10 -7.55 -2.87
C VAL A 214 -3.50 -7.43 -3.45
N ASP A 215 -4.51 -7.77 -2.68
CA ASP A 215 -5.91 -7.62 -3.09
C ASP A 215 -6.81 -7.18 -1.94
N THR A 216 -8.02 -6.74 -2.27
CA THR A 216 -9.07 -6.34 -1.34
C THR A 216 -10.24 -7.33 -1.29
N CYS A 217 -10.12 -8.48 -1.92
CA CYS A 217 -11.18 -9.48 -1.96
C CYS A 217 -11.30 -10.23 -0.63
N PRO A 218 -12.52 -10.60 -0.22
CA PRO A 218 -12.70 -11.41 0.97
C PRO A 218 -12.21 -12.86 0.78
N ASP A 219 -12.21 -13.32 -0.46
CA ASP A 219 -11.74 -14.65 -0.88
C ASP A 219 -10.38 -14.56 -1.62
N ASP A 220 -9.93 -15.69 -2.13
CA ASP A 220 -8.65 -15.82 -2.83
C ASP A 220 -8.79 -15.88 -4.38
N HIS A 221 -9.99 -15.61 -4.89
CA HIS A 221 -10.30 -15.85 -6.29
C HIS A 221 -9.41 -15.04 -7.24
N LEU A 222 -9.34 -13.71 -7.09
CA LEU A 222 -8.51 -12.87 -7.96
C LEU A 222 -7.01 -13.07 -7.69
N ALA A 223 -6.63 -13.21 -6.42
CA ALA A 223 -5.24 -13.48 -6.06
C ALA A 223 -4.73 -14.80 -6.64
N SER A 224 -5.57 -15.84 -6.68
CA SER A 224 -5.19 -17.13 -7.28
C SER A 224 -4.86 -17.04 -8.78
N ILE A 225 -5.60 -16.22 -9.54
CA ILE A 225 -5.33 -15.97 -10.96
C ILE A 225 -3.96 -15.28 -11.13
N ALA A 226 -3.74 -14.19 -10.39
CA ALA A 226 -2.49 -13.44 -10.46
C ALA A 226 -1.29 -14.29 -10.02
N ARG A 227 -1.43 -15.04 -8.93
CA ARG A 227 -0.40 -15.96 -8.40
C ARG A 227 0.00 -16.99 -9.44
N GLU A 228 -0.97 -17.60 -10.10
CA GLU A 228 -0.70 -18.62 -11.12
C GLU A 228 0.10 -18.05 -12.30
N ILE A 229 -0.24 -16.84 -12.75
CA ILE A 229 0.50 -16.15 -13.83
C ILE A 229 1.94 -15.84 -13.39
N LEU A 230 2.13 -15.32 -12.18
CA LEU A 230 3.46 -15.02 -11.63
C LEU A 230 4.31 -16.30 -11.50
N ARG A 231 3.70 -17.42 -11.09
CA ARG A 231 4.38 -18.73 -11.00
C ARG A 231 4.72 -19.31 -12.37
N GLN A 232 3.83 -19.18 -13.35
CA GLN A 232 4.08 -19.64 -14.73
C GLN A 232 5.17 -18.82 -15.42
N ASP A 233 5.27 -17.53 -15.12
CA ASP A 233 6.37 -16.68 -15.58
C ASP A 233 7.73 -17.17 -15.05
N GLY A 234 7.76 -17.63 -13.81
CA GLY A 234 8.88 -18.35 -13.19
C GLY A 234 10.13 -17.53 -12.90
N ARG A 235 10.07 -16.20 -13.08
CA ARG A 235 11.27 -15.35 -12.87
C ARG A 235 11.51 -14.96 -11.42
N PHE A 236 10.49 -14.99 -10.55
CA PHE A 236 10.62 -14.54 -9.15
C PHE A 236 10.96 -15.67 -8.21
N ASP A 237 11.96 -15.46 -7.35
CA ASP A 237 12.36 -16.42 -6.32
C ASP A 237 11.29 -16.54 -5.23
N GLU A 238 10.62 -15.42 -4.89
CA GLU A 238 9.58 -15.35 -3.88
C GLU A 238 8.38 -14.52 -4.35
N ILE A 239 7.16 -15.00 -4.08
CA ILE A 239 5.92 -14.24 -4.28
C ILE A 239 5.28 -14.04 -2.91
N ILE A 240 5.27 -12.80 -2.43
CA ILE A 240 4.68 -12.40 -1.15
C ILE A 240 3.27 -11.91 -1.38
N GLU A 241 2.31 -12.54 -0.73
CA GLU A 241 0.89 -12.21 -0.84
C GLU A 241 0.38 -11.53 0.42
N ALA A 242 -0.45 -10.51 0.25
CA ALA A 242 -1.07 -9.78 1.34
C ALA A 242 -2.51 -9.40 1.01
N LYS A 243 -3.33 -9.28 2.04
CA LYS A 243 -4.63 -8.61 1.96
C LYS A 243 -4.44 -7.14 2.33
N ALA A 244 -5.09 -6.25 1.58
CA ALA A 244 -5.06 -4.83 1.88
C ALA A 244 -5.87 -4.53 3.14
N GLY A 245 -5.37 -3.64 3.99
CA GLY A 245 -6.06 -3.17 5.18
C GLY A 245 -7.23 -2.22 4.88
N CYS A 246 -7.92 -1.79 5.94
CA CYS A 246 -9.11 -0.94 5.83
C CYS A 246 -8.82 0.39 5.16
N THR A 247 -7.65 0.98 5.40
CA THR A 247 -7.23 2.24 4.78
C THR A 247 -7.25 2.14 3.26
N ILE A 248 -6.66 1.09 2.69
CA ILE A 248 -6.66 0.87 1.24
C ILE A 248 -8.06 0.53 0.75
N PHE A 249 -8.79 -0.32 1.49
CA PHE A 249 -10.16 -0.71 1.13
C PHE A 249 -11.10 0.50 1.03
N CYS A 250 -11.00 1.49 1.93
CA CYS A 250 -11.80 2.72 1.89
C CYS A 250 -11.64 3.53 0.60
N HIS A 251 -10.49 3.40 -0.07
CA HIS A 251 -10.18 4.13 -1.30
C HIS A 251 -10.32 3.30 -2.57
N CYS A 252 -10.06 2.00 -2.49
CA CYS A 252 -10.04 1.11 -3.64
C CYS A 252 -11.31 0.26 -3.79
N GLY A 253 -12.01 0.03 -2.68
CA GLY A 253 -13.18 -0.86 -2.64
C GLY A 253 -12.84 -2.34 -2.82
N PRO A 254 -13.85 -3.20 -2.82
CA PRO A 254 -13.68 -4.63 -3.11
C PRO A 254 -13.30 -4.87 -4.57
N GLY A 255 -12.69 -6.03 -4.86
CA GLY A 255 -12.31 -6.44 -6.22
C GLY A 255 -11.06 -5.74 -6.77
N THR A 256 -10.30 -5.04 -5.94
CA THR A 256 -9.02 -4.45 -6.34
C THR A 256 -7.90 -5.47 -6.20
N LEU A 257 -7.03 -5.53 -7.21
CA LEU A 257 -5.83 -6.35 -7.17
C LEU A 257 -4.63 -5.55 -7.70
N GLY A 258 -3.51 -5.65 -7.02
CA GLY A 258 -2.26 -5.00 -7.38
C GLY A 258 -1.06 -5.94 -7.35
N VAL A 259 -0.09 -5.65 -8.22
CA VAL A 259 1.24 -6.25 -8.18
C VAL A 259 2.30 -5.17 -7.96
N VAL A 260 3.35 -5.54 -7.23
CA VAL A 260 4.46 -4.64 -6.94
C VAL A 260 5.76 -5.34 -7.25
N PHE A 261 6.60 -4.64 -7.97
CA PHE A 261 7.93 -5.08 -8.36
C PHE A 261 8.98 -4.05 -7.93
N LEU A 262 10.20 -4.51 -7.77
CA LEU A 262 11.37 -3.64 -7.69
C LEU A 262 12.06 -3.65 -9.06
N ARG A 263 12.42 -2.48 -9.60
CA ARG A 263 13.27 -2.41 -10.78
C ARG A 263 14.75 -2.59 -10.40
N LYS A 264 15.53 -3.18 -11.27
CA LYS A 264 17.00 -3.19 -11.16
C LYS A 264 17.54 -1.75 -11.17
N SER A 265 18.69 -1.56 -10.57
CA SER A 265 19.43 -0.29 -10.57
C SER A 265 19.96 0.03 -11.97
#